data_8affc6b5711febc993cbd71158dd8854
#
_entry.id   8affc6b5711febc993cbd71158dd8854
#
_cell.length_a   1.000
_cell.length_b   1.000
_cell.length_c   1.000
_cell.angle_alpha   90.00
_cell.angle_beta   90.00
_cell.angle_gamma   90.00
#
_symmetry.space_group_name_H-M   'P 1'
#
loop_
_entity.id
_entity.type
_entity.pdbx_description
1 polymer ?
#
loop_
_entity_poly.entity_id
_entity_poly.type
_entity_poly.pdbx_seq_one_letter_code
_entity_poly.pdbx_strand_id
1 'polypeptide(L)'
;MHQQKSSFILLTFLLFSSVCLFSCAQTKGLVKNMHAYYSEKTPGNIKADENGNPLPVKIDTVIVVYVETTTKLIAWDTAWKDNRMYKIIPQLIKPVPFEVGFEKGSKEKIFINADTNHFLYQLYLQPTGINIAPPRSIEVNQILLKAHYKGKTFLKVTGKLIEVDTYPSV
;
A
#
# COMPACT_ATOMS: atom_id res chain seq x y z
N MET A 1 5.96 28.59 51.48
CA MET A 1 6.81 27.87 50.51
C MET A 1 6.15 26.72 49.73
N HIS A 2 4.89 26.39 49.99
CA HIS A 2 4.18 25.30 49.28
C HIS A 2 3.51 25.65 47.91
N GLN A 3 3.15 26.94 47.73
CA GLN A 3 2.46 27.35 46.48
C GLN A 3 3.36 27.39 45.23
N GLN A 4 4.66 27.63 45.40
CA GLN A 4 5.59 27.74 44.25
C GLN A 4 5.92 26.40 43.59
N LYS A 5 5.89 25.29 44.34
CA LYS A 5 6.13 23.95 43.80
C LYS A 5 4.99 23.40 42.94
N SER A 6 3.74 23.75 43.28
CA SER A 6 2.56 23.30 42.54
C SER A 6 2.46 23.93 41.14
N SER A 7 2.87 25.22 41.02
CA SER A 7 2.84 25.93 39.74
C SER A 7 3.87 25.40 38.75
N PHE A 8 5.03 24.95 39.26
CA PHE A 8 6.09 24.39 38.40
C PHE A 8 5.72 23.02 37.83
N ILE A 9 5.05 22.19 38.62
CA ILE A 9 4.57 20.86 38.17
C ILE A 9 3.47 20.99 37.11
N LEU A 10 2.57 21.96 37.25
CA LEU A 10 1.51 22.21 36.30
C LEU A 10 2.07 22.70 34.95
N LEU A 11 3.09 23.58 34.99
CA LEU A 11 3.74 24.11 33.79
C LEU A 11 4.52 23.03 33.00
N THR A 12 5.22 22.12 33.72
CA THR A 12 5.90 20.97 33.09
C THR A 12 4.92 19.97 32.46
N PHE A 13 3.76 19.74 33.08
CA PHE A 13 2.74 18.85 32.53
C PHE A 13 2.09 19.43 31.26
N LEU A 14 1.86 20.77 31.23
CA LEU A 14 1.35 21.47 30.05
C LEU A 14 2.35 21.46 28.88
N LEU A 15 3.63 21.62 29.14
CA LEU A 15 4.70 21.55 28.13
C LEU A 15 4.84 20.13 27.55
N PHE A 16 4.76 19.08 28.38
CA PHE A 16 4.84 17.69 27.93
C PHE A 16 3.62 17.26 27.10
N SER A 17 2.44 17.73 27.46
CA SER A 17 1.19 17.47 26.71
C SER A 17 1.20 18.11 25.33
N SER A 18 1.78 19.28 25.14
CA SER A 18 1.84 19.99 23.86
C SER A 18 2.76 19.29 22.84
N VAL A 19 3.82 18.64 23.28
CA VAL A 19 4.76 17.93 22.40
C VAL A 19 4.14 16.66 21.79
N CYS A 20 3.25 15.98 22.52
CA CYS A 20 2.56 14.79 22.01
C CYS A 20 1.53 15.09 20.90
N LEU A 21 0.91 16.26 20.89
CA LEU A 21 -0.11 16.63 19.93
C LEU A 21 0.46 16.97 18.53
N PHE A 22 1.70 17.45 18.44
CA PHE A 22 2.35 17.77 17.17
C PHE A 22 2.83 16.53 16.40
N SER A 23 2.96 15.38 17.06
CA SER A 23 3.52 14.17 16.43
C SER A 23 2.58 13.50 15.42
N CYS A 24 1.26 13.64 15.59
CA CYS A 24 0.27 12.95 14.74
C CYS A 24 -0.08 13.73 13.46
N ALA A 25 0.17 15.04 13.41
CA ALA A 25 -0.23 15.90 12.30
C ALA A 25 0.69 15.76 11.06
N GLN A 26 1.94 15.36 11.22
CA GLN A 26 2.95 15.36 10.14
C GLN A 26 2.73 14.33 9.04
N THR A 27 1.97 13.27 9.29
CA THR A 27 1.67 12.24 8.28
C THR A 27 0.27 12.37 7.68
N LYS A 28 -0.54 13.30 8.25
CA LYS A 28 -1.89 13.59 7.75
C LYS A 28 -1.78 14.36 6.44
N GLY A 29 -2.33 13.80 5.36
CA GLY A 29 -2.31 14.44 4.04
C GLY A 29 -1.10 14.10 3.14
N LEU A 30 -0.14 13.29 3.60
CA LEU A 30 0.96 12.82 2.75
C LEU A 30 0.48 11.90 1.64
N VAL A 31 -0.48 11.04 1.95
CA VAL A 31 -1.16 10.14 1.02
C VAL A 31 -2.54 10.71 0.73
N LYS A 32 -2.85 10.95 -0.53
CA LYS A 32 -4.12 11.53 -1.00
C LYS A 32 -5.10 10.45 -1.41
N ASN A 33 -4.70 9.62 -2.36
CA ASN A 33 -5.52 8.54 -2.90
C ASN A 33 -4.75 7.24 -2.93
N MET A 34 -5.48 6.13 -2.79
CA MET A 34 -4.92 4.78 -2.92
C MET A 34 -5.92 3.88 -3.62
N HIS A 35 -5.45 3.15 -4.63
CA HIS A 35 -6.22 2.17 -5.37
C HIS A 35 -5.44 0.86 -5.40
N ALA A 36 -6.08 -0.24 -5.02
CA ALA A 36 -5.45 -1.55 -4.96
C ALA A 36 -6.06 -2.48 -6.01
N TYR A 37 -5.20 -3.11 -6.81
CA TYR A 37 -5.60 -4.02 -7.89
C TYR A 37 -4.84 -5.32 -7.80
N TYR A 38 -5.47 -6.40 -8.28
CA TYR A 38 -4.77 -7.65 -8.51
C TYR A 38 -5.12 -8.22 -9.87
N SER A 39 -4.19 -8.97 -10.43
CA SER A 39 -4.39 -9.75 -11.63
C SER A 39 -3.84 -11.15 -11.46
N GLU A 40 -4.50 -12.11 -12.05
CA GLU A 40 -4.05 -13.49 -12.11
C GLU A 40 -3.27 -13.73 -13.41
N LYS A 41 -2.05 -14.23 -13.27
CA LYS A 41 -1.21 -14.62 -14.42
C LYS A 41 -1.16 -16.12 -14.54
N THR A 42 -1.70 -16.63 -15.62
CA THR A 42 -1.54 -18.03 -16.01
C THR A 42 -0.26 -18.16 -16.84
N PRO A 43 0.65 -19.10 -16.53
CA PRO A 43 1.81 -19.35 -17.39
C PRO A 43 1.38 -19.68 -18.82
N GLY A 44 2.04 -19.10 -19.81
CA GLY A 44 1.73 -19.31 -21.24
C GLY A 44 1.99 -20.73 -21.72
N ASN A 45 2.89 -21.47 -21.05
CA ASN A 45 3.20 -22.87 -21.35
C ASN A 45 2.68 -23.77 -20.23
N ILE A 46 1.63 -24.52 -20.51
CA ILE A 46 1.15 -25.58 -19.62
C ILE A 46 1.97 -26.83 -19.90
N LYS A 47 2.72 -27.28 -18.89
CA LYS A 47 3.47 -28.55 -18.97
C LYS A 47 2.48 -29.71 -18.96
N ALA A 48 2.75 -30.73 -19.74
CA ALA A 48 2.03 -31.99 -19.72
C ALA A 48 2.83 -33.08 -19.00
N ASP A 49 2.15 -34.05 -18.42
CA ASP A 49 2.76 -35.27 -17.91
C ASP A 49 3.20 -36.21 -19.07
N GLU A 50 3.80 -37.36 -18.74
CA GLU A 50 4.26 -38.36 -19.74
C GLU A 50 3.13 -38.94 -20.59
N ASN A 51 1.88 -38.78 -20.15
CA ASN A 51 0.68 -39.25 -20.87
C ASN A 51 0.00 -38.12 -21.66
N GLY A 52 0.58 -36.92 -21.69
CA GLY A 52 0.03 -35.77 -22.40
C GLY A 52 -1.05 -35.00 -21.63
N ASN A 53 -1.35 -35.34 -20.37
CA ASN A 53 -2.32 -34.62 -19.58
C ASN A 53 -1.70 -33.31 -19.02
N PRO A 54 -2.45 -32.20 -19.01
CA PRO A 54 -1.95 -30.94 -18.48
C PRO A 54 -1.69 -31.06 -16.98
N LEU A 55 -0.47 -30.69 -16.55
CA LEU A 55 -0.13 -30.58 -15.13
C LEU A 55 -0.87 -29.41 -14.48
N PRO A 56 -1.14 -29.46 -13.16
CA PRO A 56 -1.76 -28.36 -12.43
C PRO A 56 -0.99 -27.04 -12.65
N VAL A 57 -1.69 -26.03 -13.13
CA VAL A 57 -1.10 -24.72 -13.41
C VAL A 57 -1.08 -23.91 -12.13
N LYS A 58 0.09 -23.43 -11.73
CA LYS A 58 0.20 -22.46 -10.67
C LYS A 58 -0.18 -21.08 -11.21
N ILE A 59 -1.28 -20.54 -10.70
CA ILE A 59 -1.71 -19.18 -10.98
C ILE A 59 -0.94 -18.25 -10.07
N ASP A 60 -0.18 -17.33 -10.64
CA ASP A 60 0.54 -16.30 -9.89
C ASP A 60 -0.33 -15.04 -9.79
N THR A 61 -0.65 -14.64 -8.55
CA THR A 61 -1.39 -13.41 -8.29
C THR A 61 -0.42 -12.25 -8.14
N VAL A 62 -0.55 -11.26 -9.01
CA VAL A 62 0.19 -10.00 -8.93
C VAL A 62 -0.69 -8.96 -8.25
N ILE A 63 -0.19 -8.37 -7.16
CA ILE A 63 -0.90 -7.32 -6.43
C ILE A 63 -0.13 -6.02 -6.60
N VAL A 64 -0.85 -4.97 -6.97
CA VAL A 64 -0.30 -3.62 -7.19
C VAL A 64 -1.17 -2.60 -6.46
N VAL A 65 -0.52 -1.68 -5.75
CA VAL A 65 -1.20 -0.54 -5.12
C VAL A 65 -0.68 0.74 -5.75
N TYR A 66 -1.59 1.54 -6.29
CA TYR A 66 -1.28 2.88 -6.79
C TYR A 66 -1.54 3.88 -5.68
N VAL A 67 -0.56 4.73 -5.41
CA VAL A 67 -0.62 5.67 -4.29
C VAL A 67 -0.24 7.07 -4.77
N GLU A 68 -1.16 8.00 -4.63
CA GLU A 68 -0.92 9.42 -4.85
C GLU A 68 -0.40 10.07 -3.57
N THR A 69 0.73 10.75 -3.66
CA THR A 69 1.41 11.38 -2.51
C THR A 69 1.80 12.82 -2.80
N THR A 70 1.89 13.64 -1.76
CA THR A 70 2.35 15.03 -1.86
C THR A 70 3.87 15.18 -1.86
N THR A 71 4.62 14.09 -1.64
CA THR A 71 6.08 14.11 -1.52
C THR A 71 6.70 12.80 -2.01
N LYS A 72 7.93 12.88 -2.53
CA LYS A 72 8.75 11.71 -2.89
C LYS A 72 9.49 11.09 -1.69
N LEU A 73 9.47 11.73 -0.52
CA LEU A 73 10.30 11.33 0.61
C LEU A 73 9.68 10.20 1.47
N ILE A 74 8.64 9.53 0.97
CA ILE A 74 8.03 8.39 1.64
C ILE A 74 8.83 7.14 1.29
N ALA A 75 9.38 6.49 2.31
CA ALA A 75 10.00 5.17 2.19
C ALA A 75 8.96 4.09 2.47
N TRP A 76 8.54 3.40 1.41
CA TRP A 76 7.63 2.26 1.50
C TRP A 76 8.40 1.03 1.98
N ASP A 77 7.86 0.31 2.97
CA ASP A 77 8.56 -0.79 3.65
C ASP A 77 7.84 -2.14 3.40
N THR A 78 6.72 -2.34 4.06
CA THR A 78 6.06 -3.64 4.16
C THR A 78 4.56 -3.50 3.94
N ALA A 79 3.93 -4.53 3.40
CA ALA A 79 2.49 -4.63 3.28
C ALA A 79 1.97 -5.95 3.89
N TRP A 80 0.69 -5.96 4.29
CA TRP A 80 -0.01 -7.16 4.74
C TRP A 80 -1.34 -7.31 4.03
N LYS A 81 -1.64 -8.54 3.64
CA LYS A 81 -2.94 -8.98 3.13
C LYS A 81 -3.19 -10.42 3.60
N ASP A 82 -4.36 -10.70 4.14
CA ASP A 82 -4.78 -12.04 4.55
C ASP A 82 -3.72 -12.76 5.43
N ASN A 83 -3.18 -12.07 6.44
CA ASN A 83 -2.12 -12.55 7.35
C ASN A 83 -0.79 -12.93 6.65
N ARG A 84 -0.60 -12.51 5.41
CA ARG A 84 0.67 -12.67 4.68
C ARG A 84 1.40 -11.34 4.59
N MET A 85 2.70 -11.41 4.75
CA MET A 85 3.59 -10.25 4.64
C MET A 85 4.18 -10.17 3.23
N TYR A 86 4.24 -8.94 2.72
CA TYR A 86 4.79 -8.60 1.41
C TYR A 86 5.86 -7.54 1.55
N LYS A 87 6.93 -7.67 0.76
CA LYS A 87 7.87 -6.59 0.50
C LYS A 87 7.27 -5.64 -0.52
N ILE A 88 7.41 -4.34 -0.30
CA ILE A 88 6.98 -3.32 -1.26
C ILE A 88 8.15 -2.96 -2.18
N ILE A 89 7.89 -2.99 -3.50
CA ILE A 89 8.80 -2.48 -4.52
C ILE A 89 8.15 -1.26 -5.14
N PRO A 90 8.57 -0.04 -4.76
CA PRO A 90 7.98 1.19 -5.26
C PRO A 90 8.56 1.59 -6.61
N GLN A 91 7.70 2.03 -7.52
CA GLN A 91 8.06 2.64 -8.79
C GLN A 91 7.32 3.96 -8.95
N LEU A 92 8.03 5.04 -9.27
CA LEU A 92 7.41 6.33 -9.60
C LEU A 92 6.89 6.28 -11.03
N ILE A 93 5.62 6.62 -11.21
CA ILE A 93 4.97 6.61 -12.53
C ILE A 93 4.97 8.02 -13.12
N LYS A 94 5.26 8.08 -14.41
CA LYS A 94 5.06 9.22 -15.31
C LYS A 94 4.71 8.66 -16.69
N PRO A 95 3.80 9.23 -17.45
CA PRO A 95 2.90 10.36 -17.15
C PRO A 95 1.59 9.94 -16.48
N VAL A 96 0.77 10.91 -16.14
CA VAL A 96 -0.63 10.74 -15.74
C VAL A 96 -1.52 11.41 -16.80
N PRO A 97 -2.72 10.86 -17.12
CA PRO A 97 -3.36 9.68 -16.54
C PRO A 97 -2.60 8.39 -16.87
N PHE A 98 -2.59 7.44 -15.89
CA PHE A 98 -1.97 6.13 -16.05
C PHE A 98 -3.06 5.07 -16.25
N GLU A 99 -2.94 4.28 -17.33
CA GLU A 99 -3.86 3.18 -17.60
C GLU A 99 -3.43 1.93 -16.84
N VAL A 100 -4.33 1.39 -16.01
CA VAL A 100 -4.09 0.18 -15.20
C VAL A 100 -4.41 -1.09 -15.98
N GLY A 101 -5.46 -1.06 -16.78
CA GLY A 101 -6.03 -2.19 -17.52
C GLY A 101 -7.55 -2.11 -17.56
N PHE A 102 -8.21 -3.25 -17.55
CA PHE A 102 -9.67 -3.36 -17.57
C PHE A 102 -10.15 -3.96 -16.25
N GLU A 103 -11.29 -3.54 -15.74
CA GLU A 103 -11.96 -4.27 -14.67
C GLU A 103 -12.38 -5.65 -15.20
N LYS A 104 -12.16 -6.72 -14.42
CA LYS A 104 -12.47 -8.10 -14.84
C LYS A 104 -13.92 -8.23 -15.26
N GLY A 105 -14.11 -8.75 -16.47
CA GLY A 105 -15.45 -8.90 -17.06
C GLY A 105 -16.05 -7.63 -17.63
N SER A 106 -15.32 -6.49 -17.61
CA SER A 106 -15.70 -5.23 -18.23
C SER A 106 -14.81 -4.91 -19.43
N LYS A 107 -15.32 -4.08 -20.35
CA LYS A 107 -14.54 -3.48 -21.43
C LYS A 107 -14.05 -2.07 -21.08
N GLU A 108 -14.42 -1.58 -19.91
CA GLU A 108 -14.05 -0.25 -19.47
C GLU A 108 -12.61 -0.21 -18.96
N LYS A 109 -11.85 0.74 -19.49
CA LYS A 109 -10.47 0.96 -19.06
C LYS A 109 -10.43 1.71 -17.75
N ILE A 110 -9.56 1.26 -16.85
CA ILE A 110 -9.31 1.92 -15.58
C ILE A 110 -8.13 2.88 -15.74
N PHE A 111 -8.37 4.15 -15.43
CA PHE A 111 -7.33 5.17 -15.41
C PHE A 111 -7.15 5.73 -13.99
N ILE A 112 -5.89 5.94 -13.61
CA ILE A 112 -5.55 6.64 -12.39
C ILE A 112 -5.04 8.04 -12.77
N ASN A 113 -5.69 9.03 -12.21
CA ASN A 113 -5.28 10.42 -12.29
C ASN A 113 -4.58 10.82 -10.98
N ALA A 114 -3.59 11.70 -11.09
CA ALA A 114 -2.99 12.37 -9.95
C ALA A 114 -2.93 13.87 -10.23
N ASP A 115 -2.97 14.68 -9.19
CA ASP A 115 -2.77 16.11 -9.29
C ASP A 115 -1.36 16.40 -9.85
N THR A 116 -1.23 17.47 -10.63
CA THR A 116 0.03 17.88 -11.27
C THR A 116 1.17 18.13 -10.27
N ASN A 117 0.83 18.51 -9.04
CA ASN A 117 1.77 18.75 -7.95
C ASN A 117 2.02 17.53 -7.06
N HIS A 118 1.42 16.38 -7.37
CA HIS A 118 1.55 15.15 -6.62
C HIS A 118 2.42 14.12 -7.37
N PHE A 119 2.76 13.07 -6.66
CA PHE A 119 3.55 11.95 -7.16
C PHE A 119 2.71 10.69 -7.14
N LEU A 120 2.65 9.99 -8.27
CA LEU A 120 1.97 8.70 -8.36
C LEU A 120 3.01 7.57 -8.24
N TYR A 121 2.85 6.72 -7.24
CA TYR A 121 3.63 5.51 -7.07
C TYR A 121 2.82 4.29 -7.45
N GLN A 122 3.49 3.36 -8.12
CA GLN A 122 3.05 1.99 -8.29
C GLN A 122 3.86 1.13 -7.30
N LEU A 123 3.17 0.50 -6.37
CA LEU A 123 3.76 -0.35 -5.34
C LEU A 123 3.48 -1.81 -5.69
N TYR A 124 4.48 -2.53 -6.17
CA TYR A 124 4.39 -3.97 -6.38
C TYR A 124 4.56 -4.70 -5.06
N LEU A 125 3.64 -5.62 -4.75
CA LEU A 125 3.69 -6.42 -3.53
C LEU A 125 4.28 -7.79 -3.83
N GLN A 126 5.52 -8.00 -3.42
CA GLN A 126 6.22 -9.26 -3.56
C GLN A 126 6.02 -10.14 -2.33
N PRO A 127 5.47 -11.38 -2.46
CA PRO A 127 5.32 -12.28 -1.32
C PRO A 127 6.68 -12.59 -0.68
N THR A 128 6.73 -12.54 0.66
CA THR A 128 7.96 -12.90 1.42
C THR A 128 7.97 -14.37 1.84
N GLY A 129 6.85 -15.08 1.69
CA GLY A 129 6.67 -16.43 2.26
C GLY A 129 6.39 -16.43 3.78
N ILE A 130 6.37 -15.27 4.42
CA ILE A 130 6.18 -15.14 5.86
C ILE A 130 4.71 -14.88 6.15
N ASN A 131 4.13 -15.70 7.03
CA ASN A 131 2.76 -15.53 7.51
C ASN A 131 2.79 -14.88 8.89
N ILE A 132 2.55 -13.58 8.93
CA ILE A 132 2.49 -12.77 10.15
C ILE A 132 1.26 -11.88 10.06
N ALA A 133 0.46 -11.88 11.13
CA ALA A 133 -0.69 -11.01 11.24
C ALA A 133 -0.28 -9.53 11.12
N PRO A 134 -1.10 -8.70 10.47
CA PRO A 134 -0.85 -7.27 10.41
C PRO A 134 -0.85 -6.65 11.81
N PRO A 135 -0.05 -5.59 12.05
CA PRO A 135 0.00 -4.92 13.37
C PRO A 135 -1.30 -4.19 13.74
N ARG A 136 -2.27 -4.19 12.85
CA ARG A 136 -3.59 -3.61 13.00
C ARG A 136 -4.59 -4.42 12.20
N SER A 137 -5.81 -4.59 12.72
CA SER A 137 -6.90 -5.26 12.01
C SER A 137 -7.25 -4.52 10.70
N ILE A 138 -7.49 -5.29 9.65
CA ILE A 138 -7.96 -4.85 8.33
C ILE A 138 -9.13 -5.72 7.90
N GLU A 139 -9.98 -5.18 7.05
CA GLU A 139 -11.10 -5.95 6.48
C GLU A 139 -10.59 -6.91 5.39
N VAL A 140 -11.43 -7.90 5.07
CA VAL A 140 -11.18 -8.79 3.94
C VAL A 140 -11.05 -7.97 2.64
N ASN A 141 -10.09 -8.32 1.81
CA ASN A 141 -9.77 -7.60 0.56
C ASN A 141 -9.23 -6.16 0.74
N GLN A 142 -8.69 -5.84 1.91
CA GLN A 142 -7.89 -4.64 2.11
C GLN A 142 -6.40 -5.00 2.26
N ILE A 143 -5.55 -4.00 2.04
CA ILE A 143 -4.10 -4.10 2.23
C ILE A 143 -3.68 -3.05 3.25
N LEU A 144 -2.89 -3.47 4.23
CA LEU A 144 -2.22 -2.56 5.15
C LEU A 144 -0.82 -2.27 4.61
N LEU A 145 -0.51 -1.00 4.42
CA LEU A 145 0.81 -0.53 4.01
C LEU A 145 1.53 0.11 5.21
N LYS A 146 2.80 -0.22 5.38
CA LYS A 146 3.72 0.44 6.32
C LYS A 146 4.71 1.28 5.54
N ALA A 147 4.91 2.50 6.00
CA ALA A 147 5.86 3.40 5.39
C ALA A 147 6.51 4.31 6.45
N HIS A 148 7.59 4.98 6.03
CA HIS A 148 8.34 5.91 6.86
C HIS A 148 8.43 7.27 6.17
N TYR A 149 8.31 8.32 6.97
CA TYR A 149 8.50 9.70 6.53
C TYR A 149 9.20 10.50 7.61
N LYS A 150 10.35 11.09 7.29
CA LYS A 150 11.18 11.86 8.25
C LYS A 150 11.41 11.11 9.58
N GLY A 151 11.78 9.82 9.48
CA GLY A 151 12.06 8.97 10.64
C GLY A 151 10.84 8.47 11.41
N LYS A 152 9.62 8.86 11.01
CA LYS A 152 8.38 8.40 11.66
C LYS A 152 7.72 7.30 10.83
N THR A 153 7.30 6.24 11.49
CA THR A 153 6.50 5.16 10.88
C THR A 153 5.03 5.54 10.85
N PHE A 154 4.35 5.23 9.75
CA PHE A 154 2.90 5.33 9.65
C PHE A 154 2.30 4.14 8.88
N LEU A 155 1.02 3.90 9.13
CA LEU A 155 0.26 2.83 8.52
C LEU A 155 -0.90 3.41 7.71
N LYS A 156 -1.16 2.83 6.53
CA LYS A 156 -2.30 3.18 5.69
C LYS A 156 -3.02 1.91 5.24
N VAL A 157 -4.34 1.94 5.24
CA VAL A 157 -5.20 0.86 4.73
C VAL A 157 -5.75 1.30 3.38
N THR A 158 -5.69 0.42 2.40
CA THR A 158 -6.27 0.68 1.07
C THR A 158 -7.79 0.56 1.11
N GLY A 159 -8.47 1.01 0.04
CA GLY A 159 -9.81 0.56 -0.28
C GLY A 159 -9.84 -0.94 -0.64
N LYS A 160 -10.98 -1.40 -1.11
CA LYS A 160 -11.13 -2.79 -1.57
C LYS A 160 -10.19 -3.08 -2.75
N LEU A 161 -9.65 -4.27 -2.74
CA LEU A 161 -8.83 -4.82 -3.83
C LEU A 161 -9.75 -5.19 -5.01
N ILE A 162 -9.44 -4.66 -6.19
CA ILE A 162 -10.21 -4.84 -7.42
C ILE A 162 -9.45 -5.79 -8.36
N GLU A 163 -10.14 -6.75 -8.93
CA GLU A 163 -9.57 -7.64 -9.94
C GLU A 163 -9.54 -6.96 -11.31
N VAL A 164 -8.38 -7.04 -11.97
CA VAL A 164 -8.19 -6.45 -13.29
C VAL A 164 -7.61 -7.45 -14.28
N ASP A 165 -8.06 -7.33 -15.52
CA ASP A 165 -7.44 -7.99 -16.65
C ASP A 165 -6.30 -7.10 -17.16
N THR A 166 -5.08 -7.63 -17.14
CA THR A 166 -3.92 -6.97 -17.74
C THR A 166 -3.82 -7.33 -19.21
N TYR A 167 -3.25 -6.42 -20.01
CA TYR A 167 -2.94 -6.75 -21.40
C TYR A 167 -2.09 -8.01 -21.45
N PRO A 168 -2.39 -8.96 -22.38
CA PRO A 168 -1.51 -10.09 -22.58
C PRO A 168 -0.11 -9.54 -22.92
N SER A 169 0.89 -10.00 -22.17
CA SER A 169 2.28 -9.73 -22.53
C SER A 169 2.58 -10.37 -23.88
N VAL A 170 2.84 -9.55 -24.88
CA VAL A 170 3.29 -9.96 -26.21
C VAL A 170 4.69 -10.55 -26.12
#